data_5e6674cd8a741031c8f3ef28ba99c547
#
_entry.id   5e6674cd8a741031c8f3ef28ba99c547
#
_cell.length_a   1.000
_cell.length_b   1.000
_cell.length_c   1.000
_cell.angle_alpha   90.00
_cell.angle_beta   90.00
_cell.angle_gamma   90.00
#
_symmetry.space_group_name_H-M   'P 1'
#
loop_
_entity.id
_entity.type
_entity.pdbx_description
1 polymer ?
#
loop_
_entity_poly.entity_id
_entity_poly.type
_entity_poly.pdbx_seq_one_letter_code
_entity_poly.pdbx_strand_id
1 'polypeptide(L)'
;DGIRMGMEAGAGLMKVGKCAARMIWPLPVRHNGLRIGTITPVVGRGHSIVVDNFGNRFAAETLITDDPTRYFFYKEAVQFNIKTLQYDRNPSWLIFDESLRKSRPVINFYNSVCGYNIVDYGPRDNSDAVRKGWILKGETIEELATLIKKQEENCGRMIPENLVNTVNRYNAFCEKKNDEDFGRRVKTLQPINEGPFYAIPLVAGGPNTKGG
;
A
#
# COMPACT_ATOMS: atom_id res chain seq x y z
N ASP A 1 9.50 26.86 3.93
CA ASP A 1 9.03 25.79 4.78
C ASP A 1 9.51 25.98 6.21
N GLY A 2 8.85 25.33 7.20
CA GLY A 2 9.12 25.56 8.62
C GLY A 2 10.53 25.18 9.08
N ILE A 3 11.15 24.17 8.48
CA ILE A 3 12.54 23.78 8.79
C ILE A 3 13.50 24.91 8.43
N ARG A 4 13.38 25.46 7.23
CA ARG A 4 14.22 26.57 6.78
C ARG A 4 14.06 27.80 7.68
N MET A 5 12.81 28.17 7.99
CA MET A 5 12.53 29.29 8.90
C MET A 5 13.14 29.07 10.29
N GLY A 6 13.04 27.83 10.81
CA GLY A 6 13.68 27.47 12.08
C GLY A 6 15.20 27.63 12.05
N MET A 7 15.84 27.12 10.99
CA MET A 7 17.29 27.25 10.81
C MET A 7 17.74 28.74 10.68
N GLU A 8 16.99 29.53 9.95
CA GLU A 8 17.25 30.99 9.84
C GLU A 8 17.11 31.71 11.18
N ALA A 9 16.25 31.18 12.09
CA ALA A 9 16.11 31.65 13.47
C ALA A 9 17.14 31.03 14.44
N GLY A 10 18.11 30.24 13.97
CA GLY A 10 19.16 29.64 14.79
C GLY A 10 18.83 28.25 15.37
N ALA A 11 17.74 27.60 14.96
CA ALA A 11 17.44 26.25 15.40
C ALA A 11 18.39 25.23 14.77
N GLY A 12 18.80 24.23 15.56
CA GLY A 12 19.57 23.08 15.08
C GLY A 12 18.69 21.98 14.49
N LEU A 13 19.20 21.26 13.50
CA LEU A 13 18.54 20.07 12.95
C LEU A 13 18.92 18.82 13.75
N MET A 14 17.94 17.98 14.07
CA MET A 14 18.14 16.72 14.76
C MET A 14 17.41 15.58 14.04
N LYS A 15 18.04 14.38 14.04
CA LYS A 15 17.45 13.15 13.48
C LYS A 15 17.04 13.25 12.01
N VAL A 16 17.71 14.05 11.20
CA VAL A 16 17.42 14.27 9.77
C VAL A 16 17.46 13.00 8.92
N GLY A 17 18.12 11.94 9.38
CA GLY A 17 18.09 10.62 8.77
C GLY A 17 16.84 9.80 9.04
N LYS A 18 15.93 10.27 9.92
CA LYS A 18 14.70 9.56 10.27
C LYS A 18 13.49 10.29 9.71
N CYS A 19 12.54 9.53 9.19
CA CYS A 19 11.29 10.04 8.65
C CYS A 19 10.12 9.23 9.20
N ALA A 20 9.10 9.90 9.70
CA ALA A 20 7.81 9.27 9.97
C ALA A 20 7.08 9.12 8.65
N ALA A 21 7.32 8.03 7.95
CA ALA A 21 6.76 7.77 6.65
C ALA A 21 5.74 6.63 6.69
N ARG A 22 5.04 6.46 5.58
CA ARG A 22 4.01 5.45 5.36
C ARG A 22 4.22 4.82 4.00
N MET A 23 3.52 3.73 3.75
CA MET A 23 3.34 3.26 2.39
C MET A 23 2.23 4.07 1.74
N ILE A 24 2.52 4.66 0.60
CA ILE A 24 1.59 5.50 -0.16
C ILE A 24 1.37 4.91 -1.55
N TRP A 25 0.23 5.19 -2.13
CA TRP A 25 -0.06 4.86 -3.52
C TRP A 25 0.51 5.96 -4.44
N PRO A 26 1.52 5.67 -5.26
CA PRO A 26 1.99 6.59 -6.29
C PRO A 26 0.98 6.58 -7.44
N LEU A 27 0.22 7.66 -7.58
CA LEU A 27 -0.80 7.75 -8.62
C LEU A 27 -0.15 7.81 -10.02
N PRO A 28 -0.78 7.21 -11.05
CA PRO A 28 -0.27 7.26 -12.43
C PRO A 28 -0.59 8.61 -13.10
N VAL A 29 -0.49 9.69 -12.35
CA VAL A 29 -0.73 11.07 -12.81
C VAL A 29 0.38 11.99 -12.34
N ARG A 30 0.58 13.09 -13.07
CA ARG A 30 1.57 14.11 -12.74
C ARG A 30 0.88 15.46 -12.53
N HIS A 31 1.37 16.20 -11.56
CA HIS A 31 1.00 17.58 -11.32
C HIS A 31 2.26 18.44 -11.37
N ASN A 32 2.26 19.47 -12.23
CA ASN A 32 3.45 20.30 -12.49
C ASN A 32 4.72 19.46 -12.81
N GLY A 33 4.57 18.41 -13.63
CA GLY A 33 5.66 17.52 -14.01
C GLY A 33 6.08 16.49 -12.95
N LEU A 34 5.63 16.60 -11.72
CA LEU A 34 5.98 15.71 -10.62
C LEU A 34 4.94 14.57 -10.49
N ARG A 35 5.43 13.36 -10.26
CA ARG A 35 4.57 12.24 -9.86
C ARG A 35 4.03 12.51 -8.46
N ILE A 36 2.73 12.37 -8.30
CA ILE A 36 2.06 12.59 -7.01
C ILE A 36 1.64 11.27 -6.40
N GLY A 37 1.57 11.24 -5.09
CA GLY A 37 1.11 10.09 -4.33
C GLY A 37 0.07 10.47 -3.29
N THR A 38 -0.64 9.47 -2.80
CA THR A 38 -1.69 9.63 -1.81
C THR A 38 -1.62 8.56 -0.75
N ILE A 39 -2.12 8.88 0.43
CA ILE A 39 -2.33 7.88 1.47
C ILE A 39 -3.52 7.01 1.05
N THR A 40 -3.35 5.69 1.16
CA THR A 40 -4.46 4.75 1.07
C THR A 40 -4.93 4.36 2.47
N PRO A 41 -6.22 4.61 2.82
CA PRO A 41 -6.76 4.33 4.14
C PRO A 41 -7.18 2.86 4.32
N VAL A 42 -6.93 2.01 3.34
CA VAL A 42 -7.41 0.63 3.33
C VAL A 42 -6.36 -0.42 3.69
N VAL A 43 -5.09 -0.04 3.84
CA VAL A 43 -4.06 -0.94 4.38
C VAL A 43 -4.46 -1.43 5.76
N GLY A 44 -4.49 -2.74 5.97
CA GLY A 44 -4.92 -3.37 7.22
C GLY A 44 -6.44 -3.45 7.42
N ARG A 45 -7.24 -3.12 6.42
CA ARG A 45 -8.68 -3.40 6.42
C ARG A 45 -8.96 -4.85 6.01
N GLY A 46 -10.13 -5.38 6.39
CA GLY A 46 -10.61 -6.66 5.88
C GLY A 46 -10.65 -6.70 4.36
N HIS A 47 -10.67 -7.89 3.79
CA HIS A 47 -10.66 -8.10 2.33
C HIS A 47 -9.43 -7.55 1.61
N SER A 48 -8.30 -7.37 2.35
CA SER A 48 -7.03 -6.93 1.75
C SER A 48 -5.81 -7.44 2.49
N ILE A 49 -4.72 -7.62 1.74
CA ILE A 49 -3.36 -7.90 2.24
C ILE A 49 -2.35 -7.04 1.50
N VAL A 50 -1.14 -6.95 2.04
CA VAL A 50 0.00 -6.35 1.32
C VAL A 50 1.08 -7.41 1.13
N VAL A 51 1.58 -7.51 -0.10
CA VAL A 51 2.64 -8.45 -0.48
C VAL A 51 3.86 -7.72 -1.02
N ASP A 52 5.01 -8.36 -0.95
CA ASP A 52 6.26 -7.92 -1.57
C ASP A 52 6.23 -8.06 -3.11
N ASN A 53 7.34 -7.74 -3.75
CA ASN A 53 7.45 -7.85 -5.21
C ASN A 53 7.38 -9.28 -5.74
N PHE A 54 7.50 -10.28 -4.89
CA PHE A 54 7.47 -11.70 -5.25
C PHE A 54 6.13 -12.37 -4.94
N GLY A 55 5.19 -11.65 -4.29
CA GLY A 55 3.86 -12.15 -3.96
C GLY A 55 3.71 -12.71 -2.54
N ASN A 56 4.67 -12.45 -1.63
CA ASN A 56 4.61 -12.95 -0.25
C ASN A 56 4.23 -11.84 0.73
N ARG A 57 3.39 -12.15 1.74
CA ARG A 57 3.22 -11.27 2.90
C ARG A 57 4.52 -11.20 3.69
N PHE A 58 4.77 -10.08 4.35
CA PHE A 58 6.02 -9.84 5.07
C PHE A 58 5.83 -9.23 6.46
N ALA A 59 4.62 -8.81 6.83
CA ALA A 59 4.29 -8.27 8.14
C ALA A 59 2.77 -8.24 8.36
N ALA A 60 2.33 -8.04 9.60
CA ALA A 60 0.95 -7.68 9.88
C ALA A 60 0.65 -6.30 9.34
N GLU A 61 -0.34 -6.20 8.48
CA GLU A 61 -0.85 -4.92 8.00
C GLU A 61 -1.60 -4.21 9.13
N THR A 62 -1.18 -3.00 9.47
CA THR A 62 -1.78 -2.23 10.56
C THR A 62 -2.54 -1.03 10.05
N LEU A 63 -3.70 -0.78 10.67
CA LEU A 63 -4.49 0.42 10.40
C LEU A 63 -3.74 1.66 10.87
N ILE A 64 -3.72 2.68 10.03
CA ILE A 64 -2.99 3.93 10.25
C ILE A 64 -3.42 4.62 11.56
N THR A 65 -4.67 4.46 11.97
CA THR A 65 -5.27 5.24 13.06
C THR A 65 -5.32 4.54 14.41
N ASP A 66 -5.33 3.20 14.43
CA ASP A 66 -5.74 2.44 15.62
C ASP A 66 -4.60 1.70 16.30
N ASP A 67 -3.38 1.79 15.78
CA ASP A 67 -2.28 0.97 16.27
C ASP A 67 -0.97 1.76 16.43
N PRO A 68 -0.38 1.80 17.62
CA PRO A 68 0.95 2.37 17.82
C PRO A 68 2.03 1.62 17.02
N THR A 69 1.74 0.39 16.59
CA THR A 69 2.65 -0.44 15.78
C THR A 69 2.62 -0.13 14.28
N ARG A 70 1.78 0.78 13.82
CA ARG A 70 1.66 1.18 12.41
C ARG A 70 3.00 1.48 11.72
N TYR A 71 3.98 1.95 12.45
CA TYR A 71 5.32 2.22 11.92
C TYR A 71 6.17 0.96 11.74
N PHE A 72 5.83 -0.14 12.39
CA PHE A 72 6.53 -1.41 12.17
C PHE A 72 6.30 -1.93 10.76
N PHE A 73 5.05 -1.85 10.27
CA PHE A 73 4.76 -2.22 8.89
C PHE A 73 5.61 -1.42 7.88
N TYR A 74 5.71 -0.10 8.06
CA TYR A 74 6.57 0.74 7.23
C TYR A 74 8.05 0.34 7.34
N LYS A 75 8.55 0.09 8.55
CA LYS A 75 9.94 -0.32 8.76
C LYS A 75 10.26 -1.64 8.08
N GLU A 76 9.33 -2.60 8.13
CA GLU A 76 9.46 -3.85 7.41
C GLU A 76 9.47 -3.65 5.89
N ALA A 77 8.61 -2.77 5.38
CA ALA A 77 8.52 -2.48 3.95
C ALA A 77 9.79 -1.84 3.37
N VAL A 78 10.55 -1.09 4.18
CA VAL A 78 11.77 -0.39 3.74
C VAL A 78 13.07 -1.10 4.14
N GLN A 79 13.02 -2.36 4.52
CA GLN A 79 14.22 -3.14 4.79
C GLN A 79 15.00 -3.42 3.51
N PHE A 80 16.29 -3.10 3.56
CA PHE A 80 17.23 -3.42 2.49
C PHE A 80 17.69 -4.87 2.62
N ASN A 81 17.54 -5.65 1.56
CA ASN A 81 18.01 -7.02 1.50
C ASN A 81 19.46 -7.04 1.00
N ILE A 82 20.40 -7.33 1.91
CA ILE A 82 21.83 -7.38 1.59
C ILE A 82 22.23 -8.53 0.65
N LYS A 83 21.39 -9.56 0.50
CA LYS A 83 21.66 -10.69 -0.40
C LYS A 83 21.32 -10.36 -1.84
N THR A 84 20.23 -9.64 -2.05
CA THR A 84 19.75 -9.21 -3.39
C THR A 84 20.23 -7.81 -3.76
N LEU A 85 20.76 -7.05 -2.77
CA LEU A 85 21.12 -5.62 -2.89
C LEU A 85 19.94 -4.76 -3.35
N GLN A 86 18.73 -5.09 -2.88
CA GLN A 86 17.48 -4.43 -3.28
C GLN A 86 16.53 -4.20 -2.10
N TYR A 87 15.54 -3.36 -2.33
CA TYR A 87 14.38 -3.21 -1.46
C TYR A 87 13.24 -4.10 -1.96
N ASP A 88 13.22 -5.36 -1.58
CA ASP A 88 12.29 -6.37 -2.11
C ASP A 88 10.81 -6.04 -1.83
N ARG A 89 10.54 -5.21 -0.82
CA ARG A 89 9.22 -4.82 -0.33
C ARG A 89 8.83 -3.37 -0.71
N ASN A 90 9.65 -2.71 -1.55
CA ASN A 90 9.40 -1.34 -2.00
C ASN A 90 9.69 -1.22 -3.52
N PRO A 91 8.64 -1.18 -4.37
CA PRO A 91 7.22 -1.18 -4.00
C PRO A 91 6.76 -2.49 -3.36
N SER A 92 5.70 -2.41 -2.57
CA SER A 92 4.83 -3.54 -2.23
C SER A 92 3.51 -3.40 -2.96
N TRP A 93 2.65 -4.43 -2.88
CA TRP A 93 1.39 -4.47 -3.62
C TRP A 93 0.24 -4.70 -2.65
N LEU A 94 -0.70 -3.75 -2.61
CA LEU A 94 -1.97 -3.95 -1.91
C LEU A 94 -2.89 -4.76 -2.81
N ILE A 95 -3.28 -5.94 -2.33
CA ILE A 95 -4.20 -6.87 -2.99
C ILE A 95 -5.54 -6.79 -2.27
N PHE A 96 -6.64 -6.69 -3.00
CA PHE A 96 -7.98 -6.63 -2.43
C PHE A 96 -9.03 -7.16 -3.40
N ASP A 97 -10.21 -7.45 -2.87
CA ASP A 97 -11.32 -8.00 -3.63
C ASP A 97 -12.45 -7.00 -3.92
N GLU A 98 -13.51 -7.47 -4.53
CA GLU A 98 -14.68 -6.69 -4.93
C GLU A 98 -15.44 -6.13 -3.70
N SER A 99 -15.46 -6.86 -2.58
CA SER A 99 -16.06 -6.39 -1.33
C SER A 99 -15.40 -5.10 -0.84
N LEU A 100 -14.06 -5.07 -0.80
CA LEU A 100 -13.36 -3.84 -0.41
C LEU A 100 -13.56 -2.75 -1.45
N ARG A 101 -13.42 -3.05 -2.75
CA ARG A 101 -13.56 -2.09 -3.84
C ARG A 101 -14.87 -1.31 -3.73
N LYS A 102 -15.99 -2.01 -3.50
CA LYS A 102 -17.33 -1.39 -3.40
C LYS A 102 -17.54 -0.63 -2.10
N SER A 103 -16.96 -1.10 -1.02
CA SER A 103 -17.31 -0.61 0.33
C SER A 103 -16.79 0.79 0.64
N ARG A 104 -15.66 1.19 0.03
CA ARG A 104 -14.99 2.47 0.34
C ARG A 104 -13.93 2.86 -0.68
N PRO A 105 -13.59 4.15 -0.75
CA PRO A 105 -12.50 4.60 -1.60
C PRO A 105 -11.15 4.08 -1.11
N VAL A 106 -10.30 3.66 -2.07
CA VAL A 106 -8.90 3.26 -1.82
C VAL A 106 -8.01 4.47 -1.60
N ILE A 107 -8.47 5.65 -1.99
CA ILE A 107 -7.79 6.94 -1.82
C ILE A 107 -8.39 7.71 -0.63
N ASN A 108 -7.56 8.56 0.01
CA ASN A 108 -8.08 9.50 0.99
C ASN A 108 -8.70 10.71 0.29
N PHE A 109 -10.02 10.84 0.34
CA PHE A 109 -10.77 11.91 -0.32
C PHE A 109 -10.60 13.28 0.33
N TYR A 110 -10.45 13.35 1.63
CA TYR A 110 -10.60 14.62 2.36
C TYR A 110 -9.27 15.35 2.58
N ASN A 111 -8.20 14.62 2.84
CA ASN A 111 -6.92 15.18 3.29
C ASN A 111 -5.78 14.79 2.35
N SER A 112 -6.03 14.81 1.05
CA SER A 112 -5.04 14.44 0.05
C SER A 112 -5.30 15.17 -1.26
N VAL A 113 -4.64 14.71 -2.31
CA VAL A 113 -4.71 15.27 -3.66
C VAL A 113 -6.13 15.48 -4.21
N CYS A 114 -7.10 14.67 -3.77
CA CYS A 114 -8.51 14.86 -4.13
C CYS A 114 -9.15 16.02 -3.37
N GLY A 115 -8.90 16.14 -2.07
CA GLY A 115 -9.43 17.24 -1.25
C GLY A 115 -8.91 18.61 -1.68
N TYR A 116 -7.75 18.65 -2.32
CA TYR A 116 -7.18 19.88 -2.90
C TYR A 116 -7.49 20.06 -4.39
N ASN A 117 -8.41 19.26 -4.95
CA ASN A 117 -8.80 19.29 -6.38
C ASN A 117 -7.63 19.12 -7.36
N ILE A 118 -6.54 18.45 -6.93
CA ILE A 118 -5.38 18.17 -7.78
C ILE A 118 -5.67 16.99 -8.69
N VAL A 119 -6.48 16.04 -8.22
CA VAL A 119 -6.86 14.82 -8.95
C VAL A 119 -8.35 14.61 -8.90
N ASP A 120 -8.97 14.48 -10.06
CA ASP A 120 -10.32 13.94 -10.19
C ASP A 120 -10.27 12.40 -10.17
N TYR A 121 -10.54 11.85 -9.01
CA TYR A 121 -10.56 10.40 -8.80
C TYR A 121 -11.84 9.74 -9.33
N GLY A 122 -12.94 10.48 -9.35
CA GLY A 122 -14.27 9.95 -9.69
C GLY A 122 -15.03 9.37 -8.49
N PRO A 123 -15.93 8.39 -8.71
CA PRO A 123 -16.80 7.84 -7.68
C PRO A 123 -16.04 7.15 -6.52
N ARG A 124 -16.65 7.16 -5.35
CA ARG A 124 -16.08 6.60 -4.12
C ARG A 124 -16.00 5.07 -4.11
N ASP A 125 -16.69 4.41 -5.04
CA ASP A 125 -16.65 2.97 -5.25
C ASP A 125 -15.46 2.51 -6.11
N ASN A 126 -14.55 3.43 -6.48
CA ASN A 126 -13.33 3.19 -7.25
C ASN A 126 -13.56 2.75 -8.71
N SER A 127 -14.79 2.73 -9.21
CA SER A 127 -15.11 2.25 -10.56
C SER A 127 -14.36 2.99 -11.65
N ASP A 128 -14.26 4.31 -11.55
CA ASP A 128 -13.51 5.15 -12.49
C ASP A 128 -12.01 4.89 -12.45
N ALA A 129 -11.44 4.72 -11.27
CA ALA A 129 -10.02 4.42 -11.13
C ALA A 129 -9.67 3.05 -11.76
N VAL A 130 -10.56 2.07 -11.65
CA VAL A 130 -10.43 0.80 -12.36
C VAL A 130 -10.53 1.00 -13.86
N ARG A 131 -11.54 1.72 -14.35
CA ARG A 131 -11.75 2.01 -15.77
C ARG A 131 -10.59 2.78 -16.40
N LYS A 132 -9.99 3.71 -15.64
CA LYS A 132 -8.79 4.47 -16.04
C LYS A 132 -7.50 3.63 -16.01
N GLY A 133 -7.55 2.37 -15.52
CA GLY A 133 -6.37 1.52 -15.34
C GLY A 133 -5.43 1.95 -14.20
N TRP A 134 -5.90 2.81 -13.29
CA TRP A 134 -5.13 3.23 -12.12
C TRP A 134 -5.07 2.12 -11.06
N ILE A 135 -6.13 1.32 -11.00
CA ILE A 135 -6.24 0.11 -10.18
C ILE A 135 -6.21 -1.07 -11.14
N LEU A 136 -5.27 -1.99 -10.95
CA LEU A 136 -5.22 -3.21 -11.73
C LEU A 136 -6.40 -4.10 -11.37
N LYS A 137 -6.97 -4.79 -12.36
CA LYS A 137 -8.10 -5.71 -12.20
C LYS A 137 -7.78 -7.03 -12.90
N GLY A 138 -7.92 -8.14 -12.17
CA GLY A 138 -7.86 -9.50 -12.71
C GLY A 138 -9.10 -10.28 -12.29
N GLU A 139 -9.59 -11.16 -13.15
CA GLU A 139 -10.74 -12.00 -12.81
C GLU A 139 -10.34 -13.14 -11.84
N THR A 140 -9.06 -13.52 -11.84
CA THR A 140 -8.46 -14.45 -10.88
C THR A 140 -7.21 -13.84 -10.23
N ILE A 141 -6.74 -14.46 -9.14
CA ILE A 141 -5.48 -14.04 -8.47
C ILE A 141 -4.28 -14.27 -9.37
N GLU A 142 -4.26 -15.34 -10.15
CA GLU A 142 -3.21 -15.65 -11.14
C GLU A 142 -3.13 -14.59 -12.24
N GLU A 143 -4.29 -14.18 -12.76
CA GLU A 143 -4.37 -13.10 -13.76
C GLU A 143 -3.87 -11.80 -13.16
N LEU A 144 -4.33 -11.44 -11.94
CA LEU A 144 -3.89 -10.24 -11.25
C LEU A 144 -2.37 -10.25 -11.02
N ALA A 145 -1.80 -11.38 -10.59
CA ALA A 145 -0.34 -11.52 -10.43
C ALA A 145 0.40 -11.33 -11.75
N THR A 146 -0.14 -11.83 -12.84
CA THR A 146 0.42 -11.66 -14.19
C THR A 146 0.37 -10.19 -14.62
N LEU A 147 -0.71 -9.46 -14.29
CA LEU A 147 -0.82 -8.03 -14.54
C LEU A 147 0.18 -7.23 -13.70
N ILE A 148 0.36 -7.57 -12.42
CA ILE A 148 1.38 -6.95 -11.57
C ILE A 148 2.78 -7.17 -12.14
N LYS A 149 3.09 -8.40 -12.58
CA LYS A 149 4.40 -8.75 -13.15
C LYS A 149 4.77 -7.86 -14.35
N LYS A 150 3.78 -7.42 -15.13
CA LYS A 150 3.97 -6.55 -16.31
C LYS A 150 4.17 -5.08 -15.97
N GLN A 151 3.91 -4.68 -14.70
CA GLN A 151 4.11 -3.28 -14.31
C GLN A 151 5.60 -2.94 -14.22
N GLU A 152 5.97 -1.75 -14.67
CA GLU A 152 7.34 -1.25 -14.60
C GLU A 152 7.90 -1.28 -13.18
N GLU A 153 7.08 -0.90 -12.21
CA GLU A 153 7.44 -0.89 -10.79
C GLU A 153 7.79 -2.29 -10.24
N ASN A 154 7.19 -3.35 -10.79
CA ASN A 154 7.50 -4.72 -10.37
C ASN A 154 8.80 -5.28 -10.96
N CYS A 155 9.22 -4.76 -12.11
CA CYS A 155 10.41 -5.26 -12.84
C CYS A 155 10.37 -6.77 -13.15
N GLY A 156 9.18 -7.34 -13.37
CA GLY A 156 9.01 -8.76 -13.70
C GLY A 156 9.20 -9.73 -12.54
N ARG A 157 9.30 -9.25 -11.29
CA ARG A 157 9.63 -10.06 -10.11
C ARG A 157 8.46 -10.85 -9.52
N MET A 158 7.21 -10.47 -9.79
CA MET A 158 6.04 -11.17 -9.27
C MET A 158 6.03 -12.64 -9.71
N ILE A 159 5.85 -13.53 -8.75
CA ILE A 159 5.69 -14.95 -8.95
C ILE A 159 4.21 -15.29 -8.72
N PRO A 160 3.43 -15.59 -9.78
CA PRO A 160 1.99 -15.80 -9.66
C PRO A 160 1.61 -16.87 -8.65
N GLU A 161 2.32 -17.98 -8.64
CA GLU A 161 2.11 -19.08 -7.70
C GLU A 161 2.27 -18.63 -6.22
N ASN A 162 3.24 -17.77 -5.92
CA ASN A 162 3.41 -17.23 -4.58
C ASN A 162 2.21 -16.40 -4.15
N LEU A 163 1.69 -15.54 -5.04
CA LEU A 163 0.54 -14.70 -4.71
C LEU A 163 -0.70 -15.55 -4.44
N VAL A 164 -0.95 -16.58 -5.27
CA VAL A 164 -2.05 -17.53 -5.08
C VAL A 164 -1.93 -18.23 -3.72
N ASN A 165 -0.76 -18.81 -3.44
CA ASN A 165 -0.51 -19.51 -2.17
C ASN A 165 -0.65 -18.56 -0.96
N THR A 166 -0.20 -17.31 -1.10
CA THR A 166 -0.33 -16.29 -0.06
C THR A 166 -1.79 -15.95 0.23
N VAL A 167 -2.61 -15.75 -0.80
CA VAL A 167 -4.05 -15.46 -0.64
C VAL A 167 -4.77 -16.66 -0.02
N ASN A 168 -4.52 -17.88 -0.50
CA ASN A 168 -5.13 -19.09 0.03
C ASN A 168 -4.76 -19.28 1.52
N ARG A 169 -3.49 -19.11 1.87
CA ARG A 169 -3.02 -19.19 3.25
C ARG A 169 -3.67 -18.13 4.15
N TYR A 170 -3.75 -16.88 3.68
CA TYR A 170 -4.44 -15.81 4.40
C TYR A 170 -5.92 -16.11 4.60
N ASN A 171 -6.61 -16.63 3.59
CA ASN A 171 -8.01 -17.01 3.70
C ASN A 171 -8.23 -18.13 4.74
N ALA A 172 -7.34 -19.11 4.82
CA ALA A 172 -7.37 -20.13 5.86
C ALA A 172 -7.18 -19.55 7.28
N PHE A 173 -6.36 -18.50 7.45
CA PHE A 173 -6.25 -17.77 8.72
C PHE A 173 -7.54 -17.01 9.06
N CYS A 174 -8.23 -16.48 8.07
CA CYS A 174 -9.52 -15.81 8.29
C CYS A 174 -10.57 -16.80 8.83
N GLU A 175 -10.64 -18.01 8.30
CA GLU A 175 -11.53 -19.08 8.79
C GLU A 175 -11.21 -19.47 10.22
N LYS A 176 -9.93 -19.64 10.55
CA LYS A 176 -9.45 -19.95 11.91
C LYS A 176 -9.54 -18.76 12.89
N LYS A 177 -9.79 -17.55 12.38
CA LYS A 177 -9.70 -16.30 13.14
C LYS A 177 -8.35 -16.12 13.86
N ASN A 178 -7.27 -16.59 13.24
CA ASN A 178 -5.92 -16.54 13.77
C ASN A 178 -4.89 -16.41 12.64
N ASP A 179 -4.18 -15.29 12.58
CA ASP A 179 -3.05 -15.09 11.65
C ASP A 179 -1.78 -15.65 12.30
N GLU A 180 -1.46 -16.90 11.96
CA GLU A 180 -0.30 -17.62 12.50
C GLU A 180 1.04 -17.04 12.03
N ASP A 181 1.07 -16.28 10.92
CA ASP A 181 2.30 -15.73 10.35
C ASP A 181 2.74 -14.45 11.02
N PHE A 182 1.79 -13.52 11.25
CA PHE A 182 2.13 -12.15 11.69
C PHE A 182 1.25 -11.63 12.81
N GLY A 183 0.27 -12.41 13.29
CA GLY A 183 -0.59 -11.99 14.40
C GLY A 183 -1.51 -10.81 14.09
N ARG A 184 -1.99 -10.69 12.85
CA ARG A 184 -2.92 -9.64 12.46
C ARG A 184 -4.21 -9.74 13.28
N ARG A 185 -4.75 -8.60 13.69
CA ARG A 185 -5.93 -8.52 14.57
C ARG A 185 -7.15 -9.21 13.97
N VAL A 186 -7.81 -10.06 14.74
CA VAL A 186 -8.98 -10.86 14.33
C VAL A 186 -10.09 -10.01 13.69
N LYS A 187 -10.37 -8.82 14.24
CA LYS A 187 -11.39 -7.91 13.71
C LYS A 187 -11.15 -7.46 12.25
N THR A 188 -9.94 -7.64 11.74
CA THR A 188 -9.54 -7.28 10.37
C THR A 188 -9.25 -8.50 9.50
N LEU A 189 -9.38 -9.71 10.03
CA LEU A 189 -9.27 -10.95 9.28
C LEU A 189 -10.59 -11.21 8.54
N GLN A 190 -10.66 -10.76 7.30
CA GLN A 190 -11.75 -11.02 6.37
C GLN A 190 -11.15 -11.51 5.06
N PRO A 191 -11.67 -12.61 4.49
CA PRO A 191 -11.04 -13.28 3.36
C PRO A 191 -11.07 -12.42 2.09
N ILE A 192 -10.18 -12.75 1.16
CA ILE A 192 -10.11 -12.20 -0.18
C ILE A 192 -10.64 -13.30 -1.11
N ASN A 193 -11.94 -13.31 -1.35
CA ASN A 193 -12.61 -14.40 -2.07
C ASN A 193 -13.73 -13.95 -3.02
N GLU A 194 -14.04 -12.66 -3.07
CA GLU A 194 -15.03 -12.13 -4.02
C GLU A 194 -14.33 -11.49 -5.22
N GLY A 195 -14.22 -12.23 -6.31
CA GLY A 195 -13.70 -11.69 -7.57
C GLY A 195 -14.64 -10.64 -8.21
N PRO A 196 -14.16 -9.79 -9.10
CA PRO A 196 -12.76 -9.69 -9.51
C PRO A 196 -11.83 -9.17 -8.42
N PHE A 197 -10.52 -9.37 -8.62
CA PHE A 197 -9.47 -8.98 -7.67
C PHE A 197 -8.69 -7.78 -8.19
N TYR A 198 -8.14 -7.01 -7.27
CA TYR A 198 -7.54 -5.73 -7.57
C TYR A 198 -6.18 -5.54 -6.91
N ALA A 199 -5.33 -4.72 -7.54
CA ALA A 199 -4.05 -4.35 -6.97
C ALA A 199 -3.68 -2.88 -7.24
N ILE A 200 -2.96 -2.29 -6.29
CA ILE A 200 -2.24 -1.03 -6.46
C ILE A 200 -0.84 -1.15 -5.89
N PRO A 201 0.16 -0.46 -6.48
CA PRO A 201 1.50 -0.39 -5.90
C PRO A 201 1.50 0.52 -4.67
N LEU A 202 2.34 0.19 -3.70
CA LEU A 202 2.61 1.00 -2.52
C LEU A 202 4.12 1.28 -2.44
N VAL A 203 4.48 2.54 -2.29
CA VAL A 203 5.87 2.95 -2.12
C VAL A 203 6.08 3.68 -0.80
N ALA A 204 7.31 3.67 -0.32
CA ALA A 204 7.69 4.45 0.85
C ALA A 204 7.54 5.95 0.56
N GLY A 205 6.81 6.65 1.40
CA GLY A 205 6.58 8.08 1.25
C GLY A 205 5.72 8.62 2.39
N GLY A 206 5.30 9.85 2.28
CA GLY A 206 4.39 10.42 3.25
C GLY A 206 4.36 11.93 3.25
N PRO A 207 3.38 12.52 3.91
CA PRO A 207 3.20 13.96 4.01
C PRO A 207 4.08 14.61 5.08
N ASN A 208 4.88 13.83 5.80
CA ASN A 208 5.64 14.32 6.94
C ASN A 208 7.01 14.87 6.50
N THR A 209 7.46 15.90 7.17
CA THR A 209 8.83 16.42 7.04
C THR A 209 9.85 15.38 7.51
N LYS A 210 11.01 15.37 6.86
CA LYS A 210 12.11 14.49 7.21
C LYS A 210 13.02 15.20 8.21
N GLY A 211 13.00 14.74 9.45
CA GLY A 211 13.77 15.36 10.54
C GLY A 211 13.14 16.66 11.04
N GLY A 212 13.87 17.44 11.78
CA GLY A 212 13.46 18.75 12.30
C GLY A 212 13.52 18.89 13.80
#